data_3f1732ffe00a2bd9cde451a699b45c6f
#
_entry.id   3f1732ffe00a2bd9cde451a699b45c6f
#
_cell.length_a   1.000
_cell.length_b   1.000
_cell.length_c   1.000
_cell.angle_alpha   90.00
_cell.angle_beta   90.00
_cell.angle_gamma   90.00
#
_symmetry.space_group_name_H-M   'P 1'
#
loop_
_entity.id
_entity.type
_entity.pdbx_description
1 polymer ?
#
loop_
_entity_poly.entity_id
_entity_poly.type
_entity_poly.pdbx_seq_one_letter_code
_entity_poly.pdbx_strand_id
1 'polypeptide(L)'
;MNTISKFAAGAALLALAVGCCHCRAYQKKNRRPLVGTEWQLVQLGGVTYAPETERFTLLFGEENHLSGIGACNRISGSYTAGEKNALSIGPRAATRMACPGMEREMEFFEAVESTTRYDMDGEMLLLLDGDTLKAVFQAAPQAE
;
A
#
# COMPACT_ATOMS: atom_id res chain seq x y z
N MET A 1 -19.23 -37.66 -33.86
CA MET A 1 -18.79 -36.26 -34.00
C MET A 1 -18.95 -35.41 -32.71
N ASN A 2 -19.43 -35.93 -31.61
CA ASN A 2 -19.70 -35.13 -30.37
C ASN A 2 -18.70 -35.33 -29.21
N THR A 3 -17.66 -36.13 -29.37
CA THR A 3 -16.70 -36.43 -28.29
C THR A 3 -15.50 -35.46 -28.27
N ILE A 4 -15.11 -34.88 -29.39
CA ILE A 4 -13.95 -33.99 -29.51
C ILE A 4 -14.25 -32.61 -28.89
N SER A 5 -15.48 -32.15 -28.95
CA SER A 5 -15.90 -30.83 -28.40
C SER A 5 -15.89 -30.76 -26.87
N LYS A 6 -16.08 -31.90 -26.20
CA LYS A 6 -16.12 -31.94 -24.71
C LYS A 6 -14.73 -31.93 -24.08
N PHE A 7 -13.71 -32.42 -24.78
CA PHE A 7 -12.33 -32.38 -24.27
C PHE A 7 -11.68 -31.00 -24.41
N ALA A 8 -12.05 -30.22 -25.43
CA ALA A 8 -11.53 -28.88 -25.62
C ALA A 8 -12.03 -27.90 -24.54
N ALA A 9 -13.28 -28.02 -24.11
CA ALA A 9 -13.86 -27.19 -23.05
C ALA A 9 -13.23 -27.48 -21.67
N GLY A 10 -12.90 -28.76 -21.39
CA GLY A 10 -12.25 -29.15 -20.13
C GLY A 10 -10.81 -28.64 -20.01
N ALA A 11 -10.05 -28.65 -21.09
CA ALA A 11 -8.67 -28.17 -21.11
C ALA A 11 -8.58 -26.65 -20.94
N ALA A 12 -9.51 -25.89 -21.51
CA ALA A 12 -9.57 -24.44 -21.35
C ALA A 12 -9.91 -24.00 -19.91
N LEU A 13 -10.80 -24.73 -19.22
CA LEU A 13 -11.15 -24.46 -17.82
C LEU A 13 -9.98 -24.77 -16.86
N LEU A 14 -9.19 -25.84 -17.12
CA LEU A 14 -8.00 -26.14 -16.33
C LEU A 14 -6.90 -25.09 -16.49
N ALA A 15 -6.72 -24.54 -17.69
CA ALA A 15 -5.70 -23.50 -17.93
C ALA A 15 -6.01 -22.20 -17.19
N LEU A 16 -7.29 -21.82 -17.05
CA LEU A 16 -7.70 -20.65 -16.27
C LEU A 16 -7.47 -20.82 -14.76
N ALA A 17 -7.64 -22.04 -14.23
CA ALA A 17 -7.40 -22.31 -12.81
C ALA A 17 -5.91 -22.24 -12.43
N VAL A 18 -5.01 -22.67 -13.31
CA VAL A 18 -3.55 -22.63 -13.08
C VAL A 18 -3.03 -21.19 -13.05
N GLY A 19 -3.58 -20.29 -13.87
CA GLY A 19 -3.20 -18.86 -13.88
C GLY A 19 -3.47 -18.17 -12.54
N CYS A 20 -4.62 -18.42 -11.90
CA CYS A 20 -4.95 -17.83 -10.60
C CYS A 20 -4.06 -18.31 -9.46
N CYS A 21 -3.61 -19.58 -9.48
CA CYS A 21 -2.73 -20.11 -8.44
C CYS A 21 -1.33 -19.50 -8.50
N HIS A 22 -0.80 -19.24 -9.69
CA HIS A 22 0.53 -18.62 -9.87
C HIS A 22 0.56 -17.17 -9.36
N CYS A 23 -0.49 -16.38 -9.64
CA CYS A 23 -0.59 -15.02 -9.14
C CYS A 23 -0.61 -14.96 -7.60
N ARG A 24 -1.38 -15.81 -6.95
CA ARG A 24 -1.44 -15.86 -5.48
C ARG A 24 -0.13 -16.31 -4.84
N ALA A 25 0.57 -17.27 -5.44
CA ALA A 25 1.86 -17.73 -4.95
C ALA A 25 2.95 -16.65 -5.09
N TYR A 26 2.95 -15.91 -6.20
CA TYR A 26 3.85 -14.78 -6.42
C TYR A 26 3.61 -13.66 -5.41
N GLN A 27 2.36 -13.25 -5.20
CA GLN A 27 1.98 -12.23 -4.23
C GLN A 27 2.37 -12.61 -2.80
N LYS A 28 2.16 -13.87 -2.41
CA LYS A 28 2.55 -14.36 -1.08
C LYS A 28 4.07 -14.38 -0.88
N LYS A 29 4.84 -14.71 -1.92
CA LYS A 29 6.31 -14.77 -1.86
C LYS A 29 6.95 -13.39 -1.74
N ASN A 30 6.36 -12.37 -2.37
CA ASN A 30 6.91 -11.01 -2.44
C ASN A 30 6.26 -10.06 -1.43
N ARG A 31 5.41 -10.56 -0.54
CA ARG A 31 4.75 -9.74 0.46
C ARG A 31 5.75 -9.19 1.47
N ARG A 32 5.77 -7.88 1.61
CA ARG A 32 6.56 -7.17 2.63
C ARG A 32 5.73 -7.04 3.92
N PRO A 33 6.37 -7.11 5.10
CA PRO A 33 5.66 -6.83 6.35
C PRO A 33 5.24 -5.35 6.40
N LEU A 34 4.09 -5.06 7.01
CA LEU A 34 3.65 -3.68 7.23
C LEU A 34 4.65 -2.91 8.10
N VAL A 35 5.10 -3.55 9.19
CA VAL A 35 6.02 -2.99 10.17
C VAL A 35 7.47 -3.17 9.71
N GLY A 36 8.28 -2.13 9.82
CA GLY A 36 9.69 -2.15 9.47
C GLY A 36 10.00 -1.97 7.97
N THR A 37 8.97 -1.86 7.13
CA THR A 37 9.14 -1.56 5.71
C THR A 37 8.95 -0.06 5.50
N GLU A 38 9.89 0.58 4.79
CA GLU A 38 9.69 1.93 4.30
C GLU A 38 8.79 1.90 3.06
N TRP A 39 7.71 2.64 3.11
CA TRP A 39 6.68 2.70 2.09
C TRP A 39 6.77 4.02 1.32
N GLN A 40 6.96 3.96 0.02
CA GLN A 40 7.09 5.11 -0.89
C GLN A 40 5.79 5.30 -1.67
N LEU A 41 5.24 6.50 -1.67
CA LEU A 41 3.98 6.82 -2.35
C LEU A 41 4.11 6.64 -3.86
N VAL A 42 3.15 5.90 -4.46
CA VAL A 42 3.03 5.73 -5.92
C VAL A 42 1.68 6.15 -6.47
N GLN A 43 0.65 6.29 -5.61
CA GLN A 43 -0.65 6.81 -6.01
C GLN A 43 -1.33 7.54 -4.86
N LEU A 44 -1.95 8.69 -5.14
CA LEU A 44 -2.70 9.50 -4.19
C LEU A 44 -3.92 10.08 -4.89
N GLY A 45 -5.11 9.89 -4.33
CA GLY A 45 -6.35 10.42 -4.89
C GLY A 45 -6.61 9.98 -6.36
N GLY A 46 -6.11 8.82 -6.77
CA GLY A 46 -6.21 8.33 -8.15
C GLY A 46 -5.10 8.82 -9.10
N VAL A 47 -4.22 9.73 -8.66
CA VAL A 47 -3.08 10.22 -9.45
C VAL A 47 -1.84 9.39 -9.15
N THR A 48 -1.14 8.93 -10.20
CA THR A 48 0.08 8.12 -10.08
C THR A 48 1.33 9.01 -10.04
N TYR A 49 2.27 8.63 -9.19
CA TYR A 49 3.56 9.30 -9.01
C TYR A 49 4.71 8.31 -9.13
N ALA A 50 5.88 8.79 -9.53
CA ALA A 50 7.12 8.02 -9.36
C ALA A 50 7.49 7.97 -7.87
N PRO A 51 7.94 6.82 -7.35
CA PRO A 51 8.36 6.72 -5.95
C PRO A 51 9.58 7.61 -5.68
N GLU A 52 9.56 8.29 -4.54
CA GLU A 52 10.62 9.18 -4.07
C GLU A 52 11.19 8.63 -2.76
N THR A 53 12.51 8.60 -2.59
CA THR A 53 13.16 8.00 -1.40
C THR A 53 13.14 8.91 -0.17
N GLU A 54 13.05 10.22 -0.35
CA GLU A 54 13.12 11.19 0.74
C GLU A 54 11.84 12.03 0.89
N ARG A 55 10.81 11.73 0.11
CA ARG A 55 9.55 12.46 0.10
C ARG A 55 8.38 11.50 -0.06
N PHE A 56 7.27 11.83 0.56
CA PHE A 56 6.03 11.04 0.53
C PHE A 56 6.25 9.58 0.93
N THR A 57 6.92 9.41 2.08
CA THR A 57 7.21 8.09 2.66
C THR A 57 6.49 7.88 3.97
N LEU A 58 6.22 6.60 4.31
CA LEU A 58 5.69 6.16 5.60
C LEU A 58 6.51 4.99 6.11
N LEU A 59 6.68 4.94 7.43
CA LEU A 59 7.27 3.83 8.15
C LEU A 59 6.39 3.49 9.36
N PHE A 60 5.82 2.30 9.35
CA PHE A 60 5.16 1.71 10.53
C PHE A 60 6.25 1.02 11.36
N GLY A 61 6.63 1.63 12.45
CA GLY A 61 7.65 1.12 13.34
C GLY A 61 7.10 0.20 14.41
N GLU A 62 7.99 -0.31 15.23
CA GLU A 62 7.63 -1.07 16.45
C GLU A 62 6.91 -0.17 17.46
N GLU A 63 6.29 -0.77 18.49
CA GLU A 63 5.55 -0.08 19.55
C GLU A 63 4.44 0.86 19.02
N ASN A 64 3.87 0.51 17.87
CA ASN A 64 2.82 1.29 17.21
C ASN A 64 3.23 2.73 16.84
N HIS A 65 4.51 2.96 16.60
CA HIS A 65 5.03 4.25 16.18
C HIS A 65 4.91 4.41 14.65
N LEU A 66 4.33 5.52 14.21
CA LEU A 66 4.27 5.92 12.81
C LEU A 66 5.21 7.11 12.58
N SER A 67 6.04 7.02 11.56
CA SER A 67 6.80 8.14 11.04
C SER A 67 6.67 8.28 9.54
N GLY A 68 6.97 9.45 9.01
CA GLY A 68 6.90 9.70 7.57
C GLY A 68 7.42 11.07 7.19
N ILE A 69 7.52 11.28 5.90
CA ILE A 69 7.94 12.53 5.28
C ILE A 69 6.92 12.87 4.19
N GLY A 70 6.40 14.10 4.21
CA GLY A 70 5.60 14.65 3.12
C GLY A 70 6.47 15.28 2.02
N ALA A 71 6.09 16.43 1.52
CA ALA A 71 6.93 17.17 0.57
C ALA A 71 8.22 17.70 1.22
N CYS A 72 8.12 18.21 2.45
CA CYS A 72 9.24 18.66 3.27
C CYS A 72 8.98 18.50 4.77
N ASN A 73 7.75 18.25 5.17
CA ASN A 73 7.41 18.11 6.58
C ASN A 73 7.51 16.65 7.00
N ARG A 74 8.08 16.45 8.19
CA ARG A 74 8.14 15.15 8.85
C ARG A 74 6.93 14.98 9.73
N ILE A 75 6.37 13.78 9.75
CA ILE A 75 5.32 13.40 10.68
C ILE A 75 5.82 12.32 11.63
N SER A 76 5.30 12.38 12.86
CA SER A 76 5.48 11.35 13.87
C SER A 76 4.18 11.21 14.64
N GLY A 77 3.74 9.99 14.87
CA GLY A 77 2.48 9.70 15.54
C GLY A 77 2.39 8.24 15.95
N SER A 78 1.19 7.80 16.21
CA SER A 78 0.91 6.41 16.56
C SER A 78 -0.05 5.79 15.54
N TYR A 79 -0.07 4.46 15.48
CA TYR A 79 -1.07 3.71 14.74
C TYR A 79 -1.55 2.52 15.57
N THR A 80 -2.70 1.99 15.20
CA THR A 80 -3.21 0.73 15.75
C THR A 80 -3.60 -0.17 14.58
N ALA A 81 -2.98 -1.33 14.50
CA ALA A 81 -3.34 -2.37 13.55
C ALA A 81 -4.15 -3.45 14.26
N GLY A 82 -5.31 -3.80 13.71
CA GLY A 82 -6.25 -4.75 14.28
C GLY A 82 -6.53 -5.95 13.37
N GLU A 83 -7.52 -6.73 13.76
CA GLU A 83 -7.99 -7.86 12.95
C GLU A 83 -8.55 -7.40 11.61
N LYS A 84 -8.54 -8.30 10.61
CA LYS A 84 -9.05 -8.04 9.24
C LYS A 84 -8.43 -6.81 8.58
N ASN A 85 -7.16 -6.56 8.86
CA ASN A 85 -6.40 -5.41 8.35
C ASN A 85 -7.00 -4.05 8.76
N ALA A 86 -7.70 -3.97 9.87
CA ALA A 86 -8.08 -2.67 10.43
C ALA A 86 -6.82 -1.86 10.75
N LEU A 87 -6.83 -0.57 10.42
CA LEU A 87 -5.73 0.34 10.65
C LEU A 87 -6.29 1.70 11.04
N SER A 88 -5.85 2.21 12.17
CA SER A 88 -6.20 3.55 12.64
C SER A 88 -4.94 4.33 12.92
N ILE A 89 -4.87 5.53 12.38
CA ILE A 89 -3.77 6.47 12.61
C ILE A 89 -4.18 7.43 13.72
N GLY A 90 -3.41 7.46 14.79
CA GLY A 90 -3.66 8.34 15.93
C GLY A 90 -3.17 9.76 15.72
N PRO A 91 -3.27 10.61 16.76
CA PRO A 91 -2.76 11.97 16.71
C PRO A 91 -1.29 12.00 16.29
N ARG A 92 -0.97 12.94 15.44
CA ARG A 92 0.38 13.14 14.92
C ARG A 92 0.93 14.53 15.21
N ALA A 93 2.23 14.62 15.35
CA ALA A 93 2.97 15.87 15.25
C ALA A 93 3.55 16.01 13.84
N ALA A 94 3.61 17.21 13.33
CA ALA A 94 4.26 17.51 12.05
C ALA A 94 5.10 18.79 12.18
N THR A 95 6.23 18.82 11.47
CA THR A 95 6.95 20.07 11.25
C THR A 95 6.11 21.00 10.36
N ARG A 96 6.42 22.27 10.35
CA ARG A 96 5.68 23.29 9.58
C ARG A 96 6.65 24.12 8.75
N MET A 97 7.22 23.50 7.75
CA MET A 97 8.04 24.18 6.74
C MET A 97 7.20 24.49 5.50
N ALA A 98 7.49 25.58 4.82
CA ALA A 98 6.90 25.88 3.52
C ALA A 98 7.87 25.45 2.41
N CYS A 99 7.37 24.69 1.45
CA CYS A 99 8.14 24.21 0.29
C CYS A 99 7.24 23.96 -0.92
N PRO A 100 7.80 23.80 -2.11
CA PRO A 100 7.03 23.32 -3.25
C PRO A 100 6.43 21.92 -2.98
N GLY A 101 5.15 21.74 -3.35
CA GLY A 101 4.43 20.48 -3.14
C GLY A 101 3.58 20.41 -1.87
N MET A 102 3.37 21.53 -1.19
CA MET A 102 2.52 21.62 0.02
C MET A 102 1.08 21.14 -0.22
N GLU A 103 0.53 21.38 -1.41
CA GLU A 103 -0.82 20.95 -1.75
C GLU A 103 -0.91 19.41 -1.73
N ARG A 104 0.02 18.74 -2.41
CA ARG A 104 0.12 17.26 -2.39
C ARG A 104 0.43 16.75 -0.98
N GLU A 105 1.21 17.48 -0.18
CA GLU A 105 1.51 17.10 1.21
C GLU A 105 0.24 17.13 2.08
N MET A 106 -0.60 18.13 1.94
CA MET A 106 -1.87 18.19 2.67
C MET A 106 -2.78 17.02 2.30
N GLU A 107 -2.92 16.73 1.00
CA GLU A 107 -3.70 15.60 0.51
C GLU A 107 -3.12 14.25 1.02
N PHE A 108 -1.80 14.11 1.01
CA PHE A 108 -1.10 12.94 1.53
C PHE A 108 -1.38 12.74 3.02
N PHE A 109 -1.28 13.77 3.84
CA PHE A 109 -1.55 13.66 5.26
C PHE A 109 -3.02 13.38 5.54
N GLU A 110 -3.94 13.96 4.79
CA GLU A 110 -5.37 13.67 4.90
C GLU A 110 -5.66 12.19 4.56
N ALA A 111 -5.07 11.68 3.50
CA ALA A 111 -5.21 10.27 3.11
C ALA A 111 -4.71 9.32 4.21
N VAL A 112 -3.58 9.64 4.83
CA VAL A 112 -3.01 8.86 5.95
C VAL A 112 -3.93 8.92 7.17
N GLU A 113 -4.39 10.10 7.57
CA GLU A 113 -5.24 10.29 8.75
C GLU A 113 -6.63 9.67 8.61
N SER A 114 -7.21 9.70 7.42
CA SER A 114 -8.53 9.12 7.15
C SER A 114 -8.52 7.60 6.98
N THR A 115 -7.35 6.95 7.06
CA THR A 115 -7.22 5.51 6.87
C THR A 115 -7.93 4.74 7.99
N THR A 116 -8.81 3.82 7.59
CA THR A 116 -9.53 2.91 8.52
C THR A 116 -9.11 1.44 8.33
N ARG A 117 -8.51 1.11 7.20
CA ARG A 117 -7.97 -0.23 6.90
C ARG A 117 -6.85 -0.17 5.86
N TYR A 118 -6.09 -1.24 5.78
CA TYR A 118 -5.09 -1.41 4.74
C TYR A 118 -5.27 -2.74 4.01
N ASP A 119 -4.68 -2.85 2.83
CA ASP A 119 -4.54 -4.10 2.11
C ASP A 119 -3.13 -4.22 1.54
N MET A 120 -2.73 -5.44 1.19
CA MET A 120 -1.40 -5.74 0.71
C MET A 120 -1.48 -6.54 -0.58
N ASP A 121 -0.87 -6.03 -1.63
CA ASP A 121 -0.75 -6.71 -2.92
C ASP A 121 0.74 -6.84 -3.31
N GLY A 122 1.35 -7.98 -2.97
CA GLY A 122 2.78 -8.20 -3.14
C GLY A 122 3.62 -7.19 -2.34
N GLU A 123 4.34 -6.33 -3.04
CA GLU A 123 5.15 -5.25 -2.47
C GLU A 123 4.40 -3.93 -2.35
N MET A 124 3.09 -3.92 -2.62
CA MET A 124 2.25 -2.74 -2.54
C MET A 124 1.46 -2.72 -1.24
N LEU A 125 1.37 -1.54 -0.62
CA LEU A 125 0.50 -1.23 0.51
C LEU A 125 -0.60 -0.29 0.03
N LEU A 126 -1.85 -0.67 0.25
CA LEU A 126 -3.03 0.12 -0.05
C LEU A 126 -3.61 0.66 1.25
N LEU A 127 -3.81 1.96 1.34
CA LEU A 127 -4.53 2.60 2.44
C LEU A 127 -5.94 2.96 1.99
N LEU A 128 -6.94 2.54 2.79
CA LEU A 128 -8.35 2.71 2.48
C LEU A 128 -9.08 3.39 3.65
N ASP A 129 -10.07 4.19 3.29
CA ASP A 129 -11.12 4.65 4.19
C ASP A 129 -12.41 3.90 3.85
N GLY A 130 -12.81 2.94 4.70
CA GLY A 130 -13.81 1.96 4.33
C GLY A 130 -13.40 1.17 3.08
N ASP A 131 -14.16 1.32 2.01
CA ASP A 131 -13.87 0.71 0.70
C ASP A 131 -13.23 1.68 -0.31
N THR A 132 -13.00 2.93 0.10
CA THR A 132 -12.41 3.95 -0.77
C THR A 132 -10.89 3.91 -0.69
N LEU A 133 -10.23 3.64 -1.82
CA LEU A 133 -8.77 3.71 -1.93
C LEU A 133 -8.30 5.16 -1.84
N LYS A 134 -7.48 5.47 -0.85
CA LYS A 134 -6.91 6.80 -0.60
C LYS A 134 -5.51 6.94 -1.17
N ALA A 135 -4.63 5.98 -0.87
CA ALA A 135 -3.25 6.00 -1.31
C ALA A 135 -2.71 4.60 -1.55
N VAL A 136 -1.75 4.49 -2.47
CA VAL A 136 -0.97 3.27 -2.73
C VAL A 136 0.49 3.59 -2.55
N PHE A 137 1.19 2.70 -1.89
CA PHE A 137 2.62 2.77 -1.65
C PHE A 137 3.31 1.53 -2.19
N GLN A 138 4.55 1.67 -2.55
CA GLN A 138 5.46 0.60 -2.89
C GLN A 138 6.50 0.44 -1.79
N ALA A 139 6.88 -0.79 -1.47
CA ALA A 139 8.01 -1.04 -0.57
C ALA A 139 9.30 -0.47 -1.18
N ALA A 140 10.07 0.26 -0.38
CA ALA A 140 11.39 0.74 -0.80
C ALA A 140 12.29 -0.45 -1.13
N PRO A 141 13.18 -0.33 -2.14
CA PRO A 141 14.21 -1.32 -2.40
C PRO A 141 15.03 -1.59 -1.14
N GLN A 142 15.28 -2.85 -0.83
CA GLN A 142 16.20 -3.18 0.26
C GLN A 142 17.62 -2.92 -0.21
N ALA A 143 18.40 -2.19 0.60
CA ALA A 143 19.84 -2.11 0.40
C ALA A 143 20.43 -3.53 0.59
N GLU A 144 21.10 -4.04 -0.43
CA GLU A 144 21.87 -5.28 -0.37
C GLU A 144 23.12 -5.11 0.50
#